data_caf4ee2e6f48f08b0469cfae7310b169
#
_entry.id   caf4ee2e6f48f08b0469cfae7310b169
#
_cell.length_a   1.000
_cell.length_b   1.000
_cell.length_c   1.000
_cell.angle_alpha   90.00
_cell.angle_beta   90.00
_cell.angle_gamma   90.00
#
_symmetry.space_group_name_H-M   'P 1'
#
loop_
_entity.id
_entity.type
_entity.pdbx_description
1 polymer ?
#
loop_
_entity_poly.entity_id
_entity_poly.type
_entity_poly.pdbx_seq_one_letter_code
_entity_poly.pdbx_strand_id
1 'polypeptide(L)'
;LAWGDSRIGNVLYQDFRPVAVLDWEMACVGPRELDVAWIIFAHMVFQELAGLAGLPGLPDVMREQDVRATYETLTGRALGDLRWFYVYSGVIWCVVFMRTGARRVRFGEIERPGDVESLFYHGSLLRRLLDGPDEGVA
;
A
#
# COMPACT_ATOMS: atom_id res chain seq x y z
N LEU A 1 4.38 18.46 0.46
CA LEU A 1 5.24 17.38 0.93
C LEU A 1 4.39 16.13 1.08
N ALA A 2 4.81 15.04 0.46
CA ALA A 2 4.29 13.70 0.69
C ALA A 2 5.27 12.94 1.59
N TRP A 3 4.76 12.13 2.49
CA TRP A 3 5.56 11.30 3.40
C TRP A 3 6.19 10.11 2.67
N GLY A 4 5.42 9.51 1.74
CA GLY A 4 5.89 8.46 0.84
C GLY A 4 5.71 7.03 1.36
N ASP A 5 5.82 6.76 2.65
CA ASP A 5 5.53 5.46 3.28
C ASP A 5 4.47 5.60 4.39
N SER A 6 3.33 6.18 4.02
CA SER A 6 2.21 6.46 4.90
C SER A 6 1.45 5.17 5.25
N ARG A 7 1.85 4.51 6.32
CA ARG A 7 1.20 3.30 6.83
C ARG A 7 1.14 3.29 8.35
N ILE A 8 0.17 2.57 8.91
CA ILE A 8 -0.06 2.51 10.37
C ILE A 8 1.21 2.09 11.12
N GLY A 9 2.02 1.17 10.56
CA GLY A 9 3.25 0.70 11.20
C GLY A 9 4.34 1.77 11.35
N ASN A 10 4.23 2.89 10.63
CA ASN A 10 5.18 4.01 10.71
C ASN A 10 4.65 5.18 11.56
N VAL A 11 3.60 4.95 12.35
CA VAL A 11 3.04 5.93 13.28
C VAL A 11 3.22 5.44 14.71
N LEU A 12 3.78 6.27 15.57
CA LEU A 12 3.81 6.01 17.02
C LEU A 12 2.52 6.50 17.64
N TYR A 13 1.96 5.68 18.52
CA TYR A 13 0.73 5.98 19.25
C TYR A 13 0.98 5.99 20.74
N GLN A 14 0.34 6.92 21.44
CA GLN A 14 0.19 6.93 22.88
C GLN A 14 -1.30 7.06 23.19
N ASP A 15 -1.85 6.14 23.97
CA ASP A 15 -3.27 6.09 24.32
C ASP A 15 -4.18 6.19 23.07
N PHE A 16 -3.87 5.42 22.03
CA PHE A 16 -4.56 5.43 20.73
C PHE A 16 -4.51 6.76 19.96
N ARG A 17 -3.65 7.69 20.36
CA ARG A 17 -3.44 8.97 19.67
C ARG A 17 -2.11 8.95 18.93
N PRO A 18 -2.05 9.35 17.65
CA PRO A 18 -0.79 9.48 16.95
C PRO A 18 0.05 10.59 17.60
N VAL A 19 1.30 10.28 17.95
CA VAL A 19 2.23 11.23 18.58
C VAL A 19 3.47 11.49 17.74
N ALA A 20 3.81 10.61 16.81
CA ALA A 20 4.92 10.81 15.88
C ALA A 20 4.72 9.99 14.61
N VAL A 21 5.32 10.46 13.53
CA VAL A 21 5.38 9.82 12.21
C VAL A 21 6.84 9.53 11.91
N LEU A 22 7.13 8.30 11.52
CA LEU A 22 8.47 7.78 11.29
C LEU A 22 8.70 7.47 9.80
N ASP A 23 9.94 7.14 9.46
CA ASP A 23 10.33 6.59 8.17
C ASP A 23 10.04 7.53 6.99
N TRP A 24 10.74 8.67 7.01
CA TRP A 24 10.63 9.73 6.01
C TRP A 24 11.59 9.55 4.82
N GLU A 25 12.22 8.37 4.68
CA GLU A 25 13.22 8.14 3.62
C GLU A 25 12.66 8.25 2.19
N MET A 26 11.34 8.03 2.03
CA MET A 26 10.64 8.17 0.76
C MET A 26 9.97 9.54 0.58
N ALA A 27 10.18 10.49 1.49
CA ALA A 27 9.51 11.78 1.44
C ALA A 27 9.88 12.55 0.17
N CYS A 28 8.87 13.16 -0.46
CA CYS A 28 9.04 13.89 -1.70
C CYS A 28 8.08 15.09 -1.81
N VAL A 29 8.33 15.95 -2.79
CA VAL A 29 7.37 16.98 -3.18
C VAL A 29 6.40 16.35 -4.19
N GLY A 30 5.17 16.13 -3.76
CA GLY A 30 4.15 15.46 -4.56
C GLY A 30 2.74 15.79 -4.11
N PRO A 31 1.74 15.33 -4.86
CA PRO A 31 0.34 15.51 -4.50
C PRO A 31 0.01 14.67 -3.25
N ARG A 32 -0.99 15.13 -2.49
CA ARG A 32 -1.47 14.47 -1.27
C ARG A 32 -2.05 13.08 -1.51
N GLU A 33 -2.54 12.87 -2.72
CA GLU A 33 -3.07 11.59 -3.19
C GLU A 33 -2.04 10.46 -3.09
N LEU A 34 -0.73 10.77 -3.16
CA LEU A 34 0.32 9.76 -2.96
C LEU A 34 0.20 9.10 -1.58
N ASP A 35 0.10 9.89 -0.52
CA ASP A 35 0.04 9.35 0.84
C ASP A 35 -1.31 8.70 1.14
N VAL A 36 -2.41 9.30 0.66
CA VAL A 36 -3.75 8.74 0.88
C VAL A 36 -3.91 7.43 0.15
N ALA A 37 -3.45 7.33 -1.09
CA ALA A 37 -3.50 6.09 -1.84
C ALA A 37 -2.56 5.03 -1.24
N TRP A 38 -1.38 5.43 -0.78
CA TRP A 38 -0.41 4.50 -0.20
C TRP A 38 -0.96 3.79 1.04
N ILE A 39 -1.58 4.52 1.99
CA ILE A 39 -2.13 3.88 3.20
C ILE A 39 -3.27 2.91 2.88
N ILE A 40 -4.13 3.26 1.91
CA ILE A 40 -5.22 2.39 1.46
C ILE A 40 -4.65 1.16 0.75
N PHE A 41 -3.72 1.35 -0.19
CA PHE A 41 -3.09 0.28 -0.95
C PHE A 41 -2.31 -0.68 -0.03
N ALA A 42 -1.52 -0.15 0.90
CA ALA A 42 -0.81 -0.96 1.88
C ALA A 42 -1.79 -1.86 2.68
N HIS A 43 -2.94 -1.30 3.09
CA HIS A 43 -3.96 -2.08 3.76
C HIS A 43 -4.54 -3.18 2.87
N MET A 44 -4.85 -2.89 1.59
CA MET A 44 -5.31 -3.91 0.64
C MET A 44 -4.31 -5.07 0.53
N VAL A 45 -3.00 -4.77 0.41
CA VAL A 45 -1.95 -5.81 0.39
C VAL A 45 -1.94 -6.63 1.67
N PHE A 46 -2.04 -5.99 2.84
CA PHE A 46 -2.06 -6.72 4.10
C PHE A 46 -3.32 -7.58 4.26
N GLN A 47 -4.46 -7.19 3.70
CA GLN A 47 -5.65 -8.03 3.67
C GLN A 47 -5.43 -9.29 2.80
N GLU A 48 -4.81 -9.16 1.63
CA GLU A 48 -4.46 -10.33 0.80
C GLU A 48 -3.49 -11.27 1.53
N LEU A 49 -2.45 -10.72 2.16
CA LEU A 49 -1.50 -11.50 2.95
C LEU A 49 -2.17 -12.22 4.13
N ALA A 50 -3.10 -11.56 4.81
CA ALA A 50 -3.89 -12.18 5.88
C ALA A 50 -4.71 -13.37 5.34
N GLY A 51 -5.37 -13.18 4.19
CA GLY A 51 -6.12 -14.26 3.52
C GLY A 51 -5.22 -15.45 3.14
N LEU A 52 -4.04 -15.20 2.57
CA LEU A 52 -3.06 -16.25 2.26
C LEU A 52 -2.57 -17.00 3.51
N ALA A 53 -2.51 -16.31 4.64
CA ALA A 53 -2.15 -16.89 5.93
C ALA A 53 -3.34 -17.55 6.66
N GLY A 54 -4.54 -17.59 6.08
CA GLY A 54 -5.76 -18.11 6.71
C GLY A 54 -6.28 -17.27 7.87
N LEU A 55 -5.91 -15.98 7.92
CA LEU A 55 -6.34 -15.05 8.95
C LEU A 55 -7.56 -14.24 8.47
N PRO A 56 -8.47 -13.82 9.38
CA PRO A 56 -9.69 -13.12 9.01
C PRO A 56 -9.45 -11.71 8.43
N GLY A 57 -8.28 -11.13 8.66
CA GLY A 57 -7.99 -9.75 8.26
C GLY A 57 -8.85 -8.71 8.97
N LEU A 58 -8.89 -7.51 8.40
CA LEU A 58 -9.66 -6.36 8.88
C LEU A 58 -10.32 -5.64 7.67
N PRO A 59 -11.28 -6.28 6.97
CA PRO A 59 -11.80 -5.78 5.69
C PRO A 59 -12.55 -4.45 5.81
N ASP A 60 -13.07 -4.13 6.99
CA ASP A 60 -13.80 -2.88 7.24
C ASP A 60 -12.91 -1.70 7.68
N VAL A 61 -11.61 -1.93 7.81
CA VAL A 61 -10.65 -0.89 8.19
C VAL A 61 -10.02 -0.31 6.93
N MET A 62 -9.74 1.00 6.91
CA MET A 62 -9.08 1.72 5.79
C MET A 62 -9.76 1.55 4.42
N ARG A 63 -11.08 1.34 4.38
CA ARG A 63 -11.82 1.37 3.10
C ARG A 63 -11.64 2.72 2.44
N GLU A 64 -11.46 2.75 1.13
CA GLU A 64 -11.24 3.98 0.37
C GLU A 64 -12.27 5.06 0.71
N GLN A 65 -13.57 4.71 0.72
CA GLN A 65 -14.65 5.63 1.03
C GLN A 65 -14.50 6.30 2.40
N ASP A 66 -14.08 5.55 3.43
CA ASP A 66 -13.98 6.05 4.81
C ASP A 66 -12.73 6.92 4.98
N VAL A 67 -11.61 6.50 4.39
CA VAL A 67 -10.36 7.28 4.40
C VAL A 67 -10.55 8.59 3.64
N ARG A 68 -11.18 8.54 2.45
CA ARG A 68 -11.50 9.72 1.64
C ARG A 68 -12.38 10.69 2.42
N ALA A 69 -13.54 10.23 2.94
CA ALA A 69 -14.48 11.05 3.70
C ALA A 69 -13.80 11.69 4.92
N THR A 70 -13.00 10.93 5.65
CA THR A 70 -12.24 11.43 6.82
C THR A 70 -11.24 12.51 6.40
N TYR A 71 -10.44 12.23 5.37
CA TYR A 71 -9.44 13.17 4.87
C TYR A 71 -10.09 14.49 4.42
N GLU A 72 -11.15 14.40 3.61
CA GLU A 72 -11.86 15.58 3.09
C GLU A 72 -12.49 16.39 4.21
N THR A 73 -13.09 15.72 5.21
CA THR A 73 -13.65 16.38 6.40
C THR A 73 -12.58 17.13 7.21
N LEU A 74 -11.44 16.48 7.47
CA LEU A 74 -10.39 17.07 8.30
C LEU A 74 -9.61 18.19 7.60
N THR A 75 -9.47 18.12 6.27
CA THR A 75 -8.64 19.06 5.53
C THR A 75 -9.43 20.12 4.75
N GLY A 76 -10.72 19.89 4.54
CA GLY A 76 -11.55 20.72 3.64
C GLY A 76 -11.17 20.61 2.17
N ARG A 77 -10.42 19.55 1.78
CA ARG A 77 -9.88 19.40 0.42
C ARG A 77 -10.36 18.08 -0.19
N ALA A 78 -11.04 18.17 -1.32
CA ALA A 78 -11.44 17.01 -2.09
C ALA A 78 -10.21 16.27 -2.66
N LEU A 79 -10.29 14.95 -2.69
CA LEU A 79 -9.32 14.08 -3.36
C LEU A 79 -9.76 13.79 -4.80
N GLY A 80 -8.78 13.78 -5.70
CA GLY A 80 -8.97 13.31 -7.07
C GLY A 80 -9.16 11.78 -7.16
N ASP A 81 -9.13 11.26 -8.38
CA ASP A 81 -9.11 9.82 -8.62
C ASP A 81 -7.80 9.22 -8.07
N LEU A 82 -7.92 8.16 -7.27
CA LEU A 82 -6.79 7.48 -6.63
C LEU A 82 -6.26 6.29 -7.44
N ARG A 83 -6.93 5.87 -8.50
CA ARG A 83 -6.59 4.66 -9.25
C ARG A 83 -5.15 4.68 -9.77
N TRP A 84 -4.72 5.78 -10.40
CA TRP A 84 -3.34 5.92 -10.86
C TRP A 84 -2.33 5.77 -9.71
N PHE A 85 -2.66 6.34 -8.55
CA PHE A 85 -1.80 6.29 -7.38
C PHE A 85 -1.72 4.89 -6.75
N TYR A 86 -2.77 4.08 -6.86
CA TYR A 86 -2.72 2.67 -6.46
C TYR A 86 -1.79 1.87 -7.37
N VAL A 87 -1.89 2.05 -8.68
CA VAL A 87 -0.98 1.40 -9.63
C VAL A 87 0.46 1.82 -9.37
N TYR A 88 0.70 3.12 -9.19
CA TYR A 88 2.01 3.66 -8.82
C TYR A 88 2.55 3.01 -7.53
N SER A 89 1.75 2.94 -6.48
CA SER A 89 2.11 2.28 -5.22
C SER A 89 2.48 0.81 -5.44
N GLY A 90 1.69 0.09 -6.23
CA GLY A 90 1.96 -1.31 -6.56
C GLY A 90 3.29 -1.50 -7.28
N VAL A 91 3.63 -0.61 -8.21
CA VAL A 91 4.93 -0.66 -8.92
C VAL A 91 6.09 -0.38 -7.96
N ILE A 92 5.96 0.61 -7.06
CA ILE A 92 6.98 0.89 -6.04
C ILE A 92 7.16 -0.32 -5.12
N TRP A 93 6.07 -0.98 -4.71
CA TRP A 93 6.16 -2.21 -3.91
C TRP A 93 6.87 -3.35 -4.65
N CYS A 94 6.72 -3.48 -5.98
CA CYS A 94 7.53 -4.44 -6.75
C CYS A 94 9.03 -4.16 -6.59
N VAL A 95 9.45 -2.89 -6.68
CA VAL A 95 10.86 -2.49 -6.50
C VAL A 95 11.34 -2.84 -5.08
N VAL A 96 10.52 -2.55 -4.06
CA VAL A 96 10.84 -2.88 -2.65
C VAL A 96 11.01 -4.39 -2.47
N PHE A 97 10.08 -5.19 -3.01
CA PHE A 97 10.17 -6.65 -2.91
C PHE A 97 11.36 -7.23 -3.69
N MET A 98 11.69 -6.68 -4.86
CA MET A 98 12.91 -7.10 -5.57
C MET A 98 14.18 -6.82 -4.75
N ARG A 99 14.29 -5.64 -4.16
CA ARG A 99 15.44 -5.28 -3.30
C ARG A 99 15.51 -6.16 -2.06
N THR A 100 14.39 -6.37 -1.39
CA THR A 100 14.30 -7.24 -0.21
C THR A 100 14.60 -8.69 -0.59
N GLY A 101 14.07 -9.19 -1.69
CA GLY A 101 14.34 -10.52 -2.21
C GLY A 101 15.82 -10.71 -2.55
N ALA A 102 16.43 -9.76 -3.25
CA ALA A 102 17.86 -9.81 -3.56
C ALA A 102 18.72 -9.84 -2.29
N ARG A 103 18.36 -9.07 -1.27
CA ARG A 103 19.00 -9.10 0.04
C ARG A 103 18.86 -10.48 0.69
N ARG A 104 17.67 -11.05 0.72
CA ARG A 104 17.41 -12.38 1.32
C ARG A 104 18.20 -13.49 0.61
N VAL A 105 18.29 -13.45 -0.72
CA VAL A 105 19.15 -14.38 -1.48
C VAL A 105 20.61 -14.21 -1.10
N ARG A 106 21.11 -12.96 -1.01
CA ARG A 106 22.50 -12.67 -0.65
C ARG A 106 22.89 -13.22 0.73
N PHE A 107 21.94 -13.18 1.69
CA PHE A 107 22.17 -13.69 3.05
C PHE A 107 21.79 -15.15 3.22
N GLY A 108 21.41 -15.86 2.15
CA GLY A 108 21.05 -17.28 2.19
C GLY A 108 19.75 -17.59 2.89
N GLU A 109 18.88 -16.59 3.05
CA GLU A 109 17.56 -16.75 3.68
C GLU A 109 16.55 -17.42 2.75
N ILE A 110 16.72 -17.24 1.45
CA ILE A 110 15.95 -17.91 0.39
C ILE A 110 16.86 -18.26 -0.79
N GLU A 111 16.47 -19.26 -1.58
CA GLU A 111 17.07 -19.52 -2.88
C GLU A 111 16.68 -18.42 -3.89
N ARG A 112 17.52 -18.25 -4.92
CA ARG A 112 17.20 -17.31 -6.00
C ARG A 112 15.93 -17.81 -6.72
N PRO A 113 14.85 -17.03 -6.77
CA PRO A 113 13.65 -17.46 -7.47
C PRO A 113 13.90 -17.57 -8.97
N GLY A 114 13.35 -18.60 -9.61
CA GLY A 114 13.37 -18.77 -11.06
C GLY A 114 12.53 -17.73 -11.79
N ASP A 115 11.49 -17.24 -11.13
CA ASP A 115 10.64 -16.15 -11.58
C ASP A 115 10.61 -15.05 -10.51
N VAL A 116 10.97 -13.82 -10.91
CA VAL A 116 10.99 -12.66 -10.03
C VAL A 116 9.59 -12.27 -9.57
N GLU A 117 8.55 -12.56 -10.36
CA GLU A 117 7.17 -12.26 -9.98
C GLU A 117 6.72 -13.03 -8.73
N SER A 118 7.33 -14.16 -8.42
CA SER A 118 7.07 -14.90 -7.18
C SER A 118 7.41 -14.13 -5.91
N LEU A 119 8.17 -13.04 -6.03
CA LEU A 119 8.45 -12.11 -4.92
C LEU A 119 7.31 -11.10 -4.70
N PHE A 120 6.39 -10.94 -5.66
CA PHE A 120 5.35 -9.91 -5.60
C PHE A 120 4.08 -10.46 -4.98
N TYR A 121 4.05 -10.51 -3.66
CA TYR A 121 2.88 -11.01 -2.89
C TYR A 121 1.58 -10.26 -3.20
N HIS A 122 1.66 -9.05 -3.75
CA HIS A 122 0.54 -8.20 -4.19
C HIS A 122 0.30 -8.24 -5.71
N GLY A 123 0.94 -9.14 -6.44
CA GLY A 123 0.89 -9.19 -7.91
C GLY A 123 -0.53 -9.33 -8.47
N SER A 124 -1.37 -10.14 -7.82
CA SER A 124 -2.79 -10.30 -8.18
C SER A 124 -3.58 -8.99 -8.01
N LEU A 125 -3.36 -8.28 -6.91
CA LEU A 125 -3.97 -6.97 -6.67
C LEU A 125 -3.54 -5.96 -7.72
N LEU A 126 -2.25 -5.88 -8.02
CA LEU A 126 -1.73 -4.95 -9.03
C LEU A 126 -2.31 -5.22 -10.41
N ARG A 127 -2.45 -6.49 -10.83
CA ARG A 127 -3.08 -6.84 -12.10
C ARG A 127 -4.53 -6.39 -12.15
N ARG A 128 -5.34 -6.66 -11.13
CA ARG A 128 -6.73 -6.18 -11.05
C ARG A 128 -6.83 -4.65 -11.15
N LEU A 129 -5.90 -3.92 -10.54
CA LEU A 129 -5.88 -2.46 -10.64
C LEU A 129 -5.49 -1.96 -12.03
N LEU A 130 -4.64 -2.68 -12.76
CA LEU A 130 -4.26 -2.37 -14.14
C LEU A 130 -5.40 -2.65 -15.12
N ASP A 131 -6.05 -3.78 -14.99
CA ASP A 131 -7.13 -4.22 -15.89
C ASP A 131 -8.39 -3.33 -15.76
N GLY A 132 -8.55 -2.65 -14.63
CA GLY A 132 -9.70 -1.80 -14.35
C GLY A 132 -10.87 -2.57 -13.73
N PRO A 133 -11.96 -1.88 -13.37
CA PRO A 133 -13.20 -2.55 -13.05
C PRO A 133 -13.62 -3.38 -14.27
N ASP A 134 -13.98 -4.65 -14.04
CA ASP A 134 -14.54 -5.51 -15.09
C ASP A 134 -15.66 -4.75 -15.81
N GLU A 135 -15.39 -4.29 -17.03
CA GLU A 135 -16.41 -3.82 -17.97
C GLU A 135 -17.14 -5.04 -18.57
N GLY A 136 -17.63 -5.89 -17.74
CA GLY A 136 -18.30 -7.09 -18.17
C GLY A 136 -19.22 -7.61 -17.09
N VAL A 137 -20.38 -7.38 -17.20
CA VAL A 137 -21.57 -8.00 -17.73
C VAL A 137 -22.78 -7.17 -17.30
N ALA A 138 -23.38 -6.49 -18.28
CA ALA A 138 -24.72 -5.99 -18.14
C ALA A 138 -25.70 -7.18 -18.05
#